data_8f6a7ae36a2c2498d44672e618e9f30b
#
_entry.id   8f6a7ae36a2c2498d44672e618e9f30b
#
_cell.length_a   1.000
_cell.length_b   1.000
_cell.length_c   1.000
_cell.angle_alpha   90.00
_cell.angle_beta   90.00
_cell.angle_gamma   90.00
#
_symmetry.space_group_name_H-M   'P 1'
#
loop_
_entity.id
_entity.type
_entity.pdbx_description
1 polymer ?
#
loop_
_entity_poly.entity_id
_entity_poly.type
_entity_poly.pdbx_seq_one_letter_code
_entity_poly.pdbx_strand_id
1 'polypeptide(L)'
;MISPNLRCLALAVCVAGSAHAGALDVPDLDRAIHYRPKLPLQVLTADGVEIATFGAERRQFMPIEKIPKLMQDAVIAVEDARFREHNGIDPKGMARAAVAMMTGGLRQGASTITQQVARVFFLEQKFTPERKSQEILIALELEK
;
A
#
# COMPACT_ATOMS: atom_id res chain seq x y z
N MET A 1 -31.98 39.51 11.90
CA MET A 1 -30.59 39.58 12.35
C MET A 1 -29.97 38.21 12.16
N ILE A 2 -29.36 38.02 11.01
CA ILE A 2 -28.71 36.74 10.61
C ILE A 2 -27.23 36.94 10.79
N SER A 3 -26.62 36.17 11.64
CA SER A 3 -25.21 36.21 11.97
C SER A 3 -24.38 35.64 10.82
N PRO A 4 -23.34 36.33 10.32
CA PRO A 4 -22.52 35.88 9.21
C PRO A 4 -21.28 35.17 9.73
N ASN A 5 -21.31 33.84 9.85
CA ASN A 5 -20.09 33.08 10.06
C ASN A 5 -20.20 31.67 9.47
N LEU A 6 -20.59 31.61 8.20
CA LEU A 6 -20.34 30.42 7.38
C LEU A 6 -19.05 30.65 6.61
N ARG A 7 -17.93 30.55 7.33
CA ARG A 7 -16.61 30.46 6.68
C ARG A 7 -16.51 29.08 6.05
N CYS A 8 -16.72 29.05 4.74
CA CYS A 8 -16.29 27.96 3.88
C CYS A 8 -14.86 27.59 4.22
N LEU A 9 -14.69 26.50 4.97
CA LEU A 9 -13.42 25.82 5.05
C LEU A 9 -13.30 25.00 3.75
N ALA A 10 -13.01 25.71 2.64
CA ALA A 10 -12.43 25.09 1.48
C ALA A 10 -11.09 24.53 1.96
N LEU A 11 -11.05 23.22 2.21
CA LEU A 11 -9.82 22.47 2.36
C LEU A 11 -9.15 22.41 0.98
N ALA A 12 -8.72 23.56 0.50
CA ALA A 12 -7.63 23.62 -0.44
C ALA A 12 -6.44 23.00 0.31
N VAL A 13 -6.04 21.81 -0.10
CA VAL A 13 -4.71 21.29 0.21
C VAL A 13 -3.75 22.24 -0.49
N CYS A 14 -3.51 23.39 0.14
CA CYS A 14 -2.37 24.21 -0.16
C CYS A 14 -1.14 23.39 0.22
N VAL A 15 -0.57 22.72 -0.78
CA VAL A 15 0.84 22.36 -0.81
C VAL A 15 1.63 23.69 -0.92
N ALA A 16 1.56 24.50 0.13
CA ALA A 16 2.49 25.59 0.39
C ALA A 16 3.47 25.06 1.43
N GLY A 17 4.15 24.01 1.12
CA GLY A 17 5.31 23.53 1.83
C GLY A 17 6.52 24.08 1.10
N SER A 18 7.30 24.84 1.82
CA SER A 18 8.62 25.36 1.48
C SER A 18 9.37 24.36 0.61
N ALA A 19 9.83 24.81 -0.54
CA ALA A 19 10.65 24.07 -1.47
C ALA A 19 12.00 23.70 -0.84
N HIS A 20 12.01 22.65 -0.05
CA HIS A 20 13.14 21.74 -0.05
C HIS A 20 12.86 20.74 -1.18
N ALA A 21 13.19 21.17 -2.39
CA ALA A 21 13.33 20.28 -3.53
C ALA A 21 14.62 19.47 -3.32
N GLY A 22 14.67 18.66 -2.28
CA GLY A 22 15.41 17.44 -2.33
C GLY A 22 14.76 16.63 -3.44
N ALA A 23 15.49 16.30 -4.48
CA ALA A 23 15.06 15.36 -5.50
C ALA A 23 14.40 14.20 -4.77
N LEU A 24 13.12 13.96 -5.05
CA LEU A 24 12.42 12.79 -4.51
C LEU A 24 13.14 11.60 -5.11
N ASP A 25 14.04 11.03 -4.32
CA ASP A 25 14.82 9.88 -4.72
C ASP A 25 13.84 8.72 -4.81
N VAL A 26 13.45 8.37 -6.05
CA VAL A 26 12.62 7.20 -6.28
C VAL A 26 13.53 6.01 -6.05
N PRO A 27 13.25 5.16 -5.08
CA PRO A 27 14.09 4.02 -4.77
C PRO A 27 14.14 3.05 -5.96
N ASP A 28 15.20 2.26 -6.03
CA ASP A 28 15.33 1.19 -7.01
C ASP A 28 14.16 0.20 -6.88
N LEU A 29 13.23 0.23 -7.85
CA LEU A 29 12.03 -0.58 -7.87
C LEU A 29 12.31 -2.08 -8.11
N ASP A 30 13.50 -2.43 -8.60
CA ASP A 30 13.92 -3.82 -8.81
C ASP A 30 13.84 -4.66 -7.54
N ARG A 31 13.95 -4.03 -6.38
CA ARG A 31 13.80 -4.70 -5.07
C ARG A 31 12.41 -5.29 -4.86
N ALA A 32 11.36 -4.70 -5.41
CA ALA A 32 10.00 -5.24 -5.34
C ALA A 32 9.77 -6.29 -6.42
N ILE A 33 10.26 -6.05 -7.64
CA ILE A 33 10.11 -6.94 -8.80
C ILE A 33 10.84 -8.28 -8.56
N HIS A 34 12.05 -8.21 -8.00
CA HIS A 34 12.90 -9.37 -7.73
C HIS A 34 12.88 -9.81 -6.26
N TYR A 35 11.78 -9.52 -5.56
CA TYR A 35 11.66 -9.88 -4.16
C TYR A 35 11.75 -11.38 -3.94
N ARG A 36 12.73 -11.79 -3.13
CA ARG A 36 12.86 -13.16 -2.64
C ARG A 36 12.58 -13.17 -1.14
N PRO A 37 11.45 -13.74 -0.70
CA PRO A 37 11.16 -13.86 0.73
C PRO A 37 12.23 -14.70 1.41
N LYS A 38 12.54 -14.36 2.66
CA LYS A 38 13.38 -15.22 3.51
C LYS A 38 12.63 -16.53 3.76
N LEU A 39 13.15 -17.61 3.23
CA LEU A 39 12.60 -18.94 3.44
C LEU A 39 13.24 -19.58 4.71
N PRO A 40 12.50 -20.41 5.41
CA PRO A 40 13.08 -21.20 6.51
C PRO A 40 14.11 -22.19 5.97
N LEU A 41 15.10 -22.50 6.77
CA LEU A 41 16.02 -23.62 6.53
C LEU A 41 15.30 -24.92 6.89
N GLN A 42 15.10 -25.79 5.93
CA GLN A 42 14.55 -27.12 6.15
C GLN A 42 15.68 -28.16 6.15
N VAL A 43 15.71 -29.00 7.16
CA VAL A 43 16.62 -30.13 7.25
C VAL A 43 15.81 -31.40 7.00
N LEU A 44 16.19 -32.11 5.93
CA LEU A 44 15.51 -33.33 5.49
C LEU A 44 16.42 -34.53 5.64
N THR A 45 15.84 -35.71 5.84
CA THR A 45 16.55 -36.99 5.66
C THR A 45 16.87 -37.23 4.19
N ALA A 46 17.71 -38.21 3.88
CA ALA A 46 18.06 -38.57 2.49
C ALA A 46 16.82 -39.03 1.67
N ASP A 47 15.81 -39.55 2.32
CA ASP A 47 14.53 -39.96 1.74
C ASP A 47 13.46 -38.85 1.74
N GLY A 48 13.84 -37.61 2.10
CA GLY A 48 12.98 -36.44 1.99
C GLY A 48 12.04 -36.16 3.15
N VAL A 49 12.19 -36.87 4.28
CA VAL A 49 11.38 -36.62 5.47
C VAL A 49 11.95 -35.41 6.23
N GLU A 50 11.07 -34.48 6.61
CA GLU A 50 11.47 -33.30 7.37
C GLU A 50 11.89 -33.68 8.80
N ILE A 51 13.15 -33.38 9.16
CA ILE A 51 13.70 -33.55 10.50
C ILE A 51 13.45 -32.30 11.34
N ALA A 52 13.71 -31.12 10.77
CA ALA A 52 13.57 -29.84 11.45
C ALA A 52 13.43 -28.68 10.47
N THR A 53 12.72 -27.63 10.91
CA THR A 53 12.63 -26.36 10.18
C THR A 53 13.09 -25.22 11.10
N PHE A 54 14.09 -24.46 10.66
CA PHE A 54 14.67 -23.33 11.38
C PHE A 54 14.36 -22.03 10.66
N GLY A 55 13.87 -21.02 11.37
CA GLY A 55 13.57 -19.70 10.87
C GLY A 55 12.50 -19.01 11.71
N ALA A 56 12.55 -17.67 11.74
CA ALA A 56 11.54 -16.88 12.46
C ALA A 56 10.15 -16.97 11.80
N GLU A 57 10.11 -17.26 10.50
CA GLU A 57 8.88 -17.31 9.71
C GLU A 57 8.85 -18.58 8.87
N ARG A 58 7.74 -19.29 8.94
CA ARG A 58 7.49 -20.45 8.08
C ARG A 58 6.76 -19.99 6.83
N ARG A 59 7.51 -19.52 5.84
CA ARG A 59 6.98 -19.06 4.56
C ARG A 59 7.21 -20.09 3.48
N GLN A 60 6.18 -20.31 2.68
CA GLN A 60 6.28 -21.03 1.41
C GLN A 60 5.99 -20.05 0.30
N PHE A 61 6.96 -19.81 -0.57
CA PHE A 61 6.74 -18.96 -1.74
C PHE A 61 5.85 -19.68 -2.74
N MET A 62 4.78 -19.02 -3.16
CA MET A 62 3.86 -19.50 -4.19
C MET A 62 3.72 -18.44 -5.27
N PRO A 63 4.09 -18.73 -6.52
CA PRO A 63 3.84 -17.83 -7.65
C PRO A 63 2.35 -17.53 -7.81
N ILE A 64 2.03 -16.33 -8.30
CA ILE A 64 0.64 -15.87 -8.43
C ILE A 64 -0.22 -16.77 -9.31
N GLU A 65 0.38 -17.40 -10.31
CA GLU A 65 -0.29 -18.33 -11.24
C GLU A 65 -0.77 -19.61 -10.55
N LYS A 66 -0.13 -19.95 -9.42
CA LYS A 66 -0.51 -21.12 -8.60
C LYS A 66 -1.54 -20.78 -7.51
N ILE A 67 -1.80 -19.50 -7.28
CA ILE A 67 -2.80 -19.05 -6.32
C ILE A 67 -4.19 -19.13 -6.99
N PRO A 68 -5.17 -19.80 -6.39
CA PRO A 68 -6.52 -19.88 -6.95
C PRO A 68 -7.09 -18.48 -7.24
N LYS A 69 -7.72 -18.32 -8.41
CA LYS A 69 -8.28 -17.04 -8.85
C LYS A 69 -9.25 -16.45 -7.83
N LEU A 70 -10.05 -17.28 -7.18
CA LEU A 70 -10.98 -16.86 -6.12
C LEU A 70 -10.26 -16.17 -4.96
N MET A 71 -9.08 -16.66 -4.56
CA MET A 71 -8.26 -16.05 -3.50
C MET A 71 -7.72 -14.69 -3.94
N GLN A 72 -7.22 -14.60 -5.18
CA GLN A 72 -6.75 -13.32 -5.73
C GLN A 72 -7.87 -12.30 -5.75
N ASP A 73 -9.05 -12.67 -6.24
CA ASP A 73 -10.21 -11.80 -6.32
C ASP A 73 -10.75 -11.41 -4.93
N ALA A 74 -10.70 -12.31 -3.96
CA ALA A 74 -11.06 -12.01 -2.58
C ALA A 74 -10.14 -10.94 -1.94
N VAL A 75 -8.83 -11.06 -2.14
CA VAL A 75 -7.87 -10.05 -1.66
C VAL A 75 -8.12 -8.71 -2.33
N ILE A 76 -8.29 -8.68 -3.66
CA ILE A 76 -8.60 -7.45 -4.39
C ILE A 76 -9.90 -6.83 -3.90
N ALA A 77 -10.95 -7.62 -3.70
CA ALA A 77 -12.26 -7.12 -3.24
C ALA A 77 -12.20 -6.47 -1.85
N VAL A 78 -11.35 -7.00 -0.96
CA VAL A 78 -11.24 -6.51 0.42
C VAL A 78 -10.30 -5.30 0.52
N GLU A 79 -9.13 -5.38 -0.12
CA GLU A 79 -8.08 -4.37 0.03
C GLU A 79 -8.25 -3.21 -0.95
N ASP A 80 -8.65 -3.49 -2.19
CA ASP A 80 -8.72 -2.51 -3.26
C ASP A 80 -9.69 -2.96 -4.36
N ALA A 81 -10.97 -2.85 -4.09
CA ALA A 81 -12.02 -3.36 -4.98
C ALA A 81 -11.95 -2.84 -6.43
N ARG A 82 -11.24 -1.73 -6.66
CA ARG A 82 -11.06 -1.12 -7.98
C ARG A 82 -9.62 -1.15 -8.48
N PHE A 83 -8.81 -2.06 -7.94
CA PHE A 83 -7.39 -2.21 -8.28
C PHE A 83 -7.11 -2.20 -9.79
N ARG A 84 -8.02 -2.74 -10.60
CA ARG A 84 -7.87 -2.83 -12.06
C ARG A 84 -8.41 -1.60 -12.82
N GLU A 85 -8.93 -0.59 -12.10
CA GLU A 85 -9.57 0.59 -12.69
C GLU A 85 -8.72 1.87 -12.51
N HIS A 86 -7.63 1.78 -11.75
CA HIS A 86 -6.76 2.92 -11.47
C HIS A 86 -5.28 2.54 -11.59
N ASN A 87 -4.42 3.55 -11.69
CA ASN A 87 -2.97 3.39 -11.80
C ASN A 87 -2.31 3.85 -10.48
N GLY A 88 -2.21 2.93 -9.52
CA GLY A 88 -1.52 3.14 -8.24
C GLY A 88 -2.31 3.97 -7.21
N ILE A 89 -3.21 4.84 -7.62
CA ILE A 89 -4.05 5.67 -6.74
C ILE A 89 -5.52 5.52 -7.15
N ASP A 90 -6.41 5.44 -6.15
CA ASP A 90 -7.85 5.44 -6.34
C ASP A 90 -8.49 6.76 -5.87
N PRO A 91 -8.62 7.79 -6.74
CA PRO A 91 -9.22 9.08 -6.36
C PRO A 91 -10.67 8.97 -5.91
N LYS A 92 -11.44 8.06 -6.52
CA LYS A 92 -12.85 7.85 -6.14
C LYS A 92 -12.96 7.20 -4.75
N GLY A 93 -12.07 6.24 -4.42
CA GLY A 93 -11.99 5.64 -3.09
C GLY A 93 -11.56 6.64 -2.03
N MET A 94 -10.61 7.49 -2.35
CA MET A 94 -10.17 8.58 -1.47
C MET A 94 -11.31 9.57 -1.20
N ALA A 95 -12.04 9.99 -2.23
CA ALA A 95 -13.20 10.88 -2.07
C ALA A 95 -14.30 10.23 -1.21
N ARG A 96 -14.62 8.95 -1.46
CA ARG A 96 -15.59 8.20 -0.67
C ARG A 96 -15.16 8.11 0.81
N ALA A 97 -13.90 7.80 1.08
CA ALA A 97 -13.38 7.73 2.44
C ALA A 97 -13.40 9.08 3.15
N ALA A 98 -13.10 10.17 2.44
CA ALA A 98 -13.18 11.53 2.97
C ALA A 98 -14.64 11.89 3.37
N VAL A 99 -15.60 11.61 2.50
CA VAL A 99 -17.03 11.82 2.80
C VAL A 99 -17.48 10.98 4.01
N ALA A 100 -17.12 9.71 4.05
CA ALA A 100 -17.45 8.84 5.18
C ALA A 100 -16.87 9.37 6.51
N MET A 101 -15.65 9.90 6.48
CA MET A 101 -15.02 10.51 7.66
C MET A 101 -15.75 11.78 8.10
N MET A 102 -16.21 12.61 7.17
CA MET A 102 -16.95 13.85 7.47
C MET A 102 -18.37 13.57 8.00
N THR A 103 -18.98 12.46 7.59
CA THR A 103 -20.36 12.08 8.01
C THR A 103 -20.38 11.18 9.25
N GLY A 104 -19.24 10.98 9.92
CA GLY A 104 -19.15 10.11 11.11
C GLY A 104 -19.27 8.62 10.81
N GLY A 105 -19.12 8.22 9.56
CA GLY A 105 -19.12 6.82 9.14
C GLY A 105 -17.88 6.04 9.58
N LEU A 106 -17.91 4.73 9.42
CA LEU A 106 -16.78 3.86 9.72
C LEU A 106 -15.55 4.27 8.88
N ARG A 107 -14.39 4.25 9.51
CA ARG A 107 -13.11 4.47 8.83
C ARG A 107 -12.93 3.43 7.73
N GLN A 108 -13.07 3.85 6.49
CA GLN A 108 -12.77 3.01 5.33
C GLN A 108 -11.32 3.20 4.92
N GLY A 109 -10.62 2.10 4.62
CA GLY A 109 -9.31 2.15 4.01
C GLY A 109 -9.40 2.83 2.63
N ALA A 110 -8.51 3.78 2.37
CA ALA A 110 -8.42 4.48 1.09
C ALA A 110 -7.07 4.24 0.40
N SER A 111 -6.23 3.38 0.98
CA SER A 111 -4.94 3.01 0.41
C SER A 111 -5.09 1.87 -0.57
N THR A 112 -4.50 1.99 -1.74
CA THR A 112 -4.49 0.95 -2.77
C THR A 112 -3.47 -0.16 -2.45
N ILE A 113 -3.60 -1.30 -3.12
CA ILE A 113 -2.62 -2.39 -3.02
C ILE A 113 -1.23 -1.89 -3.42
N THR A 114 -1.11 -1.10 -4.49
CA THR A 114 0.17 -0.53 -4.94
C THR A 114 0.80 0.39 -3.90
N GLN A 115 0.00 1.21 -3.21
CA GLN A 115 0.47 2.01 -2.09
C GLN A 115 0.94 1.14 -0.91
N GLN A 116 0.30 0.01 -0.66
CA GLN A 116 0.74 -0.93 0.37
C GLN A 116 2.08 -1.58 0.00
N VAL A 117 2.27 -1.95 -1.27
CA VAL A 117 3.57 -2.43 -1.77
C VAL A 117 4.64 -1.35 -1.58
N ALA A 118 4.39 -0.12 -2.03
CA ALA A 118 5.31 1.01 -1.85
C ALA A 118 5.74 1.16 -0.38
N ARG A 119 4.78 1.11 0.54
CA ARG A 119 5.03 1.21 1.98
C ARG A 119 5.89 0.07 2.52
N VAL A 120 5.60 -1.16 2.14
CA VAL A 120 6.26 -2.35 2.71
C VAL A 120 7.69 -2.51 2.21
N PHE A 121 7.95 -2.18 0.95
CA PHE A 121 9.24 -2.44 0.32
C PHE A 121 10.23 -1.27 0.41
N PHE A 122 9.72 -0.04 0.46
CA PHE A 122 10.56 1.14 0.25
C PHE A 122 10.52 2.15 1.40
N LEU A 123 9.55 2.07 2.31
CA LEU A 123 9.35 3.10 3.32
C LEU A 123 9.46 2.55 4.75
N GLU A 124 9.89 3.40 5.66
CA GLU A 124 9.85 3.09 7.09
C GLU A 124 8.41 3.07 7.62
N GLN A 125 8.16 2.26 8.65
CA GLN A 125 6.80 2.11 9.23
C GLN A 125 6.40 3.28 10.15
N LYS A 126 6.95 4.48 9.95
CA LYS A 126 6.55 5.69 10.68
C LYS A 126 5.33 6.32 10.01
N PHE A 127 4.36 6.74 10.78
CA PHE A 127 3.15 7.37 10.26
C PHE A 127 3.35 8.89 10.21
N THR A 128 3.83 9.40 9.06
CA THR A 128 4.01 10.85 8.83
C THR A 128 3.36 11.26 7.51
N PRO A 129 2.93 12.52 7.37
CA PRO A 129 2.39 13.04 6.12
C PRO A 129 3.40 12.95 4.96
N GLU A 130 4.68 13.20 5.26
CA GLU A 130 5.77 13.14 4.28
C GLU A 130 5.91 11.72 3.72
N ARG A 131 5.87 10.71 4.62
CA ARG A 131 5.89 9.32 4.20
C ARG A 131 4.68 8.99 3.31
N LYS A 132 3.49 9.53 3.61
CA LYS A 132 2.30 9.29 2.79
C LYS A 132 2.44 9.90 1.39
N SER A 133 3.08 11.05 1.27
CA SER A 133 3.39 11.65 -0.04
C SER A 133 4.37 10.78 -0.84
N GLN A 134 5.42 10.28 -0.19
CA GLN A 134 6.38 9.35 -0.82
C GLN A 134 5.71 8.04 -1.25
N GLU A 135 4.84 7.47 -0.43
CA GLU A 135 4.06 6.27 -0.75
C GLU A 135 3.24 6.45 -2.02
N ILE A 136 2.59 7.60 -2.18
CA ILE A 136 1.81 7.95 -3.38
C ILE A 136 2.70 8.05 -4.61
N LEU A 137 3.83 8.73 -4.51
CA LEU A 137 4.76 8.91 -5.63
C LEU A 137 5.37 7.58 -6.09
N ILE A 138 5.82 6.74 -5.15
CA ILE A 138 6.35 5.41 -5.46
C ILE A 138 5.25 4.53 -6.08
N ALA A 139 4.00 4.60 -5.57
CA ALA A 139 2.90 3.85 -6.15
C ALA A 139 2.60 4.23 -7.59
N LEU A 140 2.67 5.53 -7.93
CA LEU A 140 2.52 6.00 -9.30
C LEU A 140 3.66 5.55 -10.22
N GLU A 141 4.88 5.46 -9.68
CA GLU A 141 6.03 4.99 -10.45
C GLU A 141 5.98 3.48 -10.70
N LEU A 142 5.50 2.70 -9.73
CA LEU A 142 5.32 1.25 -9.86
C LEU A 142 4.33 0.84 -10.94
N GLU A 143 3.39 1.73 -11.30
CA GLU A 143 2.33 1.45 -12.29
C GLU A 143 2.66 2.01 -13.69
N LYS A 144 3.85 2.58 -13.91
CA LYS A 144 4.33 3.01 -15.23
C LYS A 144 4.90 1.84 -16.03
#